data_9c7d9aa34f6cfda8662da67464ac5780
#
_entry.id   9c7d9aa34f6cfda8662da67464ac5780
#
_cell.length_a   1.000
_cell.length_b   1.000
_cell.length_c   1.000
_cell.angle_alpha   90.00
_cell.angle_beta   90.00
_cell.angle_gamma   90.00
#
_symmetry.space_group_name_H-M   'P 1'
#
loop_
_entity.id
_entity.type
_entity.pdbx_description
1 polymer ?
#
loop_
_entity_poly.entity_id
_entity_poly.type
_entity_poly.pdbx_seq_one_letter_code
_entity_poly.pdbx_strand_id
1 'polypeptide(L)'
;MAENITPGGSGQKILSIDIGGSNIKAVLLDAAGQNLTEYEKLATPVPATPERVMVVIEQLAQRLTGYDKISAGFPGYVKDGVVHTAPNLGTDYWKQTNLAQMLAARLGKPAKVVNDADMQGLGIASGKGFEIVATLGTGFGTAFLKDGVLLPHIEVGQHPVSKDRTYDQYIGDKAMLEAGEEKWNRRMQKVLDLLKSTFNYDRLYLGGGNAKKIKFQLDENVTMATNRDGIKGGARLWN
;
A
#
# COMPACT_ATOMS: atom_id res chain seq x y z
N MET A 1 -29.70 22.26 34.85
CA MET A 1 -28.26 22.55 34.59
C MET A 1 -27.80 21.54 33.56
N ALA A 2 -27.63 21.98 32.33
CA ALA A 2 -27.17 21.12 31.24
C ALA A 2 -25.64 21.19 31.27
N GLU A 3 -24.98 20.05 31.54
CA GLU A 3 -23.54 19.93 31.41
C GLU A 3 -23.13 20.02 29.93
N ASN A 4 -22.36 21.05 29.63
CA ASN A 4 -21.66 21.22 28.39
C ASN A 4 -20.63 20.09 28.24
N ILE A 5 -20.91 19.09 27.44
CA ILE A 5 -19.92 18.13 26.97
C ILE A 5 -19.05 18.85 25.95
N THR A 6 -17.87 19.26 26.38
CA THR A 6 -16.82 19.77 25.51
C THR A 6 -16.27 18.59 24.69
N PRO A 7 -16.31 18.59 23.35
CA PRO A 7 -15.62 17.61 22.53
C PRO A 7 -14.16 18.06 22.38
N GLY A 8 -13.32 17.70 23.31
CA GLY A 8 -11.92 18.09 23.35
C GLY A 8 -11.00 16.93 23.69
N GLY A 9 -11.03 15.87 22.89
CA GLY A 9 -9.96 14.91 22.79
C GLY A 9 -9.23 15.15 21.47
N SER A 10 -8.04 15.75 21.47
CA SER A 10 -7.16 15.78 20.30
C SER A 10 -6.77 14.33 19.96
N GLY A 11 -7.59 13.69 19.17
CA GLY A 11 -7.34 12.34 18.68
C GLY A 11 -5.95 12.28 18.02
N GLN A 12 -5.24 11.19 18.22
CA GLN A 12 -3.92 10.93 17.63
C GLN A 12 -3.96 11.20 16.13
N LYS A 13 -3.01 12.02 15.63
CA LYS A 13 -2.85 12.34 14.23
C LYS A 13 -1.70 11.53 13.64
N ILE A 14 -1.90 10.98 12.47
CA ILE A 14 -0.93 10.13 11.79
C ILE A 14 -0.51 10.79 10.48
N LEU A 15 0.79 10.99 10.29
CA LEU A 15 1.37 11.32 8.99
C LEU A 15 1.46 10.02 8.18
N SER A 16 0.58 9.86 7.21
CA SER A 16 0.58 8.69 6.32
C SER A 16 1.30 9.02 5.04
N ILE A 17 2.32 8.22 4.70
CA ILE A 17 3.24 8.43 3.57
C ILE A 17 3.13 7.25 2.62
N ASP A 18 2.96 7.52 1.33
CA ASP A 18 3.02 6.54 0.25
C ASP A 18 4.25 6.82 -0.60
N ILE A 19 5.27 5.96 -0.49
CA ILE A 19 6.52 6.08 -1.24
C ILE A 19 6.36 5.32 -2.54
N GLY A 20 6.24 6.05 -3.65
CA GLY A 20 6.14 5.45 -4.98
C GLY A 20 7.37 5.68 -5.84
N GLY A 21 7.52 4.91 -6.91
CA GLY A 21 8.63 5.04 -7.86
C GLY A 21 8.70 6.39 -8.59
N SER A 22 7.56 7.08 -8.76
CA SER A 22 7.49 8.37 -9.46
C SER A 22 7.19 9.53 -8.54
N ASN A 23 6.42 9.32 -7.48
CA ASN A 23 6.03 10.37 -6.53
C ASN A 23 5.97 9.79 -5.12
N ILE A 24 6.30 10.63 -4.15
CA ILE A 24 6.05 10.40 -2.72
C ILE A 24 4.85 11.27 -2.35
N LYS A 25 3.86 10.66 -1.71
CA LYS A 25 2.64 11.34 -1.27
C LYS A 25 2.52 11.27 0.23
N ALA A 26 1.90 12.28 0.83
CA ALA A 26 1.63 12.29 2.26
C ALA A 26 0.29 12.98 2.55
N VAL A 27 -0.31 12.60 3.68
CA VAL A 27 -1.55 13.20 4.19
C VAL A 27 -1.60 13.04 5.71
N LEU A 28 -2.26 13.95 6.41
CA LEU A 28 -2.61 13.75 7.81
C LEU A 28 -3.93 12.99 7.92
N LEU A 29 -3.92 11.97 8.76
CA LEU A 29 -5.10 11.19 9.13
C LEU A 29 -5.42 11.36 10.61
N ASP A 30 -6.69 11.25 10.96
CA ASP A 30 -7.09 10.97 12.33
C ASP A 30 -6.92 9.47 12.67
N ALA A 31 -7.20 9.09 13.90
CA ALA A 31 -7.10 7.70 14.37
C ALA A 31 -8.10 6.76 13.66
N ALA A 32 -9.17 7.29 13.10
CA ALA A 32 -10.16 6.53 12.31
C ALA A 32 -9.78 6.40 10.83
N GLY A 33 -8.66 7.03 10.40
CA GLY A 33 -8.20 7.02 9.01
C GLY A 33 -8.90 8.04 8.11
N GLN A 34 -9.58 9.04 8.70
CA GLN A 34 -10.16 10.13 7.90
C GLN A 34 -9.08 11.17 7.58
N ASN A 35 -9.12 11.71 6.38
CA ASN A 35 -8.19 12.75 5.96
C ASN A 35 -8.46 14.05 6.75
N LEU A 36 -7.43 14.57 7.39
CA LEU A 36 -7.44 15.87 8.06
C LEU A 36 -6.93 16.99 7.16
N THR A 37 -6.22 16.64 6.09
CA THR A 37 -5.65 17.58 5.10
C THR A 37 -5.87 17.06 3.68
N GLU A 38 -5.60 17.90 2.71
CA GLU A 38 -5.40 17.47 1.32
C GLU A 38 -4.10 16.67 1.19
N TYR A 39 -3.99 15.93 0.08
CA TYR A 39 -2.78 15.20 -0.25
C TYR A 39 -1.69 16.14 -0.72
N GLU A 40 -0.55 16.09 -0.07
CA GLU A 40 0.70 16.65 -0.58
C GLU A 40 1.46 15.61 -1.40
N LYS A 41 2.11 16.04 -2.46
CA LYS A 41 2.98 15.15 -3.24
C LYS A 41 4.19 15.87 -3.80
N LEU A 42 5.32 15.15 -3.86
CA LEU A 42 6.55 15.57 -4.50
C LEU A 42 7.09 14.43 -5.37
N ALA A 43 7.90 14.78 -6.38
CA ALA A 43 8.53 13.77 -7.23
C ALA A 43 9.53 12.93 -6.42
N THR A 44 9.56 11.63 -6.69
CA THR A 44 10.61 10.74 -6.18
C THR A 44 11.95 11.13 -6.80
N PRO A 45 13.02 11.30 -6.01
CA PRO A 45 14.30 11.71 -6.54
C PRO A 45 14.97 10.63 -7.40
N VAL A 46 15.80 11.03 -8.35
CA VAL A 46 16.62 10.12 -9.16
C VAL A 46 18.08 10.43 -8.95
N PRO A 47 18.92 9.49 -8.50
CA PRO A 47 18.57 8.18 -7.95
C PRO A 47 17.78 8.30 -6.63
N ALA A 48 16.92 7.30 -6.35
CA ALA A 48 16.07 7.25 -5.16
C ALA A 48 16.80 6.59 -3.98
N THR A 49 17.92 7.20 -3.56
CA THR A 49 18.64 6.69 -2.37
C THR A 49 17.87 7.02 -1.09
N PRO A 50 18.08 6.27 0.01
CA PRO A 50 17.42 6.53 1.29
C PRO A 50 17.54 7.99 1.74
N GLU A 51 18.72 8.59 1.66
CA GLU A 51 18.97 9.96 2.09
C GLU A 51 18.17 10.98 1.26
N ARG A 52 18.14 10.79 -0.07
CA ARG A 52 17.41 11.70 -0.97
C ARG A 52 15.89 11.58 -0.82
N VAL A 53 15.40 10.36 -0.62
CA VAL A 53 13.99 10.11 -0.32
C VAL A 53 13.61 10.74 1.02
N MET A 54 14.45 10.62 2.04
CA MET A 54 14.23 11.27 3.34
C MET A 54 14.13 12.78 3.24
N VAL A 55 14.96 13.44 2.43
CA VAL A 55 14.85 14.90 2.19
C VAL A 55 13.47 15.28 1.64
N VAL A 56 12.95 14.49 0.69
CA VAL A 56 11.61 14.73 0.13
C VAL A 56 10.52 14.50 1.18
N ILE A 57 10.66 13.46 1.99
CA ILE A 57 9.71 13.18 3.09
C ILE A 57 9.72 14.31 4.12
N GLU A 58 10.88 14.85 4.49
CA GLU A 58 11.00 16.00 5.40
C GLU A 58 10.30 17.25 4.85
N GLN A 59 10.44 17.52 3.56
CA GLN A 59 9.72 18.63 2.90
C GLN A 59 8.20 18.44 2.96
N LEU A 60 7.70 17.22 2.77
CA LEU A 60 6.28 16.93 2.92
C LEU A 60 5.82 17.07 4.37
N ALA A 61 6.60 16.55 5.32
CA ALA A 61 6.31 16.63 6.76
C ALA A 61 6.28 18.07 7.29
N GLN A 62 7.11 18.97 6.73
CA GLN A 62 7.09 20.42 7.07
C GLN A 62 5.78 21.10 6.66
N ARG A 63 5.11 20.60 5.60
CA ARG A 63 3.80 21.11 5.15
C ARG A 63 2.63 20.52 5.95
N LEU A 64 2.84 19.35 6.55
CA LEU A 64 1.83 18.55 7.23
C LEU A 64 2.18 18.41 8.71
N THR A 65 2.11 19.50 9.46
CA THR A 65 2.56 19.57 10.85
C THR A 65 1.52 19.05 11.86
N GLY A 66 1.96 18.73 13.08
CA GLY A 66 1.08 18.40 14.20
C GLY A 66 0.66 16.93 14.28
N TYR A 67 1.41 16.01 13.64
CA TYR A 67 1.24 14.57 13.78
C TYR A 67 1.96 14.02 15.02
N ASP A 68 1.44 12.90 15.51
CA ASP A 68 1.96 12.17 16.68
C ASP A 68 2.71 10.91 16.28
N LYS A 69 2.34 10.32 15.12
CA LYS A 69 2.84 9.05 14.60
C LYS A 69 3.07 9.15 13.09
N ILE A 70 3.89 8.25 12.57
CA ILE A 70 4.24 8.17 11.15
C ILE A 70 3.97 6.76 10.64
N SER A 71 3.26 6.65 9.53
CA SER A 71 3.06 5.41 8.80
C SER A 71 3.59 5.57 7.38
N ALA A 72 4.35 4.60 6.88
CA ALA A 72 4.83 4.64 5.51
C ALA A 72 4.61 3.30 4.79
N GLY A 73 4.05 3.38 3.58
CA GLY A 73 4.04 2.31 2.60
C GLY A 73 5.26 2.43 1.70
N PHE A 74 5.98 1.33 1.50
CA PHE A 74 7.20 1.26 0.71
C PHE A 74 7.08 0.25 -0.44
N PRO A 75 7.53 0.57 -1.68
CA PRO A 75 7.37 -0.29 -2.84
C PRO A 75 8.43 -1.39 -2.90
N GLY A 76 8.32 -2.35 -1.99
CA GLY A 76 9.23 -3.49 -1.87
C GLY A 76 8.99 -4.28 -0.59
N TYR A 77 9.74 -5.36 -0.40
CA TYR A 77 9.63 -6.19 0.79
C TYR A 77 10.20 -5.48 2.02
N VAL A 78 9.35 -5.28 3.01
CA VAL A 78 9.68 -4.69 4.32
C VAL A 78 9.32 -5.68 5.41
N LYS A 79 10.25 -5.88 6.35
CA LYS A 79 10.03 -6.69 7.56
C LYS A 79 10.52 -5.91 8.77
N ASP A 80 9.65 -5.75 9.76
CA ASP A 80 9.95 -5.02 11.01
C ASP A 80 10.56 -3.63 10.78
N GLY A 81 10.08 -2.93 9.75
CA GLY A 81 10.55 -1.59 9.36
C GLY A 81 11.87 -1.58 8.58
N VAL A 82 12.47 -2.75 8.33
CA VAL A 82 13.70 -2.91 7.54
C VAL A 82 13.35 -3.27 6.11
N VAL A 83 13.90 -2.51 5.15
CA VAL A 83 13.74 -2.77 3.72
C VAL A 83 14.70 -3.88 3.28
N HIS A 84 14.18 -4.89 2.60
CA HIS A 84 14.95 -6.01 2.03
C HIS A 84 15.09 -5.90 0.52
N THR A 85 14.04 -5.44 -0.18
CA THR A 85 14.06 -5.20 -1.63
C THR A 85 13.42 -3.87 -1.96
N ALA A 86 13.82 -3.27 -3.09
CA ALA A 86 13.25 -2.03 -3.61
C ALA A 86 13.35 -2.03 -5.15
N PRO A 87 12.58 -2.88 -5.85
CA PRO A 87 12.76 -3.12 -7.28
C PRO A 87 12.63 -1.85 -8.13
N ASN A 88 11.78 -0.91 -7.71
CA ASN A 88 11.51 0.34 -8.44
C ASN A 88 12.36 1.53 -7.95
N LEU A 89 13.11 1.40 -6.85
CA LEU A 89 13.93 2.46 -6.27
C LEU A 89 15.43 2.11 -6.24
N GLY A 90 15.79 0.88 -6.63
CA GLY A 90 17.16 0.35 -6.61
C GLY A 90 17.46 -0.40 -5.31
N THR A 91 17.32 -1.73 -5.35
CA THR A 91 17.50 -2.61 -4.18
C THR A 91 18.85 -2.42 -3.50
N ASP A 92 19.92 -2.18 -4.24
CA ASP A 92 21.27 -2.02 -3.69
C ASP A 92 21.40 -0.80 -2.77
N TYR A 93 20.59 0.25 -3.00
CA TYR A 93 20.56 1.43 -2.12
C TYR A 93 19.79 1.17 -0.82
N TRP A 94 18.77 0.30 -0.87
CA TRP A 94 17.78 0.14 0.20
C TRP A 94 17.98 -1.10 1.06
N LYS A 95 18.69 -2.12 0.55
CA LYS A 95 18.88 -3.40 1.23
C LYS A 95 19.42 -3.21 2.65
N GLN A 96 18.73 -3.80 3.64
CA GLN A 96 19.01 -3.70 5.07
C GLN A 96 18.88 -2.27 5.66
N THR A 97 18.22 -1.35 4.97
CA THR A 97 17.91 -0.03 5.50
C THR A 97 16.75 -0.12 6.48
N ASN A 98 16.95 0.26 7.73
CA ASN A 98 15.86 0.41 8.71
C ASN A 98 15.14 1.74 8.49
N LEU A 99 14.19 1.76 7.57
CA LEU A 99 13.45 2.96 7.21
C LEU A 99 12.57 3.47 8.35
N ALA A 100 12.02 2.57 9.18
CA ALA A 100 11.23 2.99 10.34
C ALA A 100 12.07 3.79 11.33
N GLN A 101 13.29 3.32 11.63
CA GLN A 101 14.23 4.03 12.50
C GLN A 101 14.68 5.36 11.88
N MET A 102 14.95 5.40 10.57
CA MET A 102 15.33 6.63 9.87
C MET A 102 14.23 7.68 9.96
N LEU A 103 12.98 7.30 9.69
CA LEU A 103 11.82 8.18 9.80
C LEU A 103 11.65 8.68 11.23
N ALA A 104 11.73 7.79 12.21
CA ALA A 104 11.58 8.17 13.62
C ALA A 104 12.67 9.15 14.08
N ALA A 105 13.93 8.90 13.71
CA ALA A 105 15.05 9.76 14.06
C ALA A 105 14.98 11.15 13.41
N ARG A 106 14.60 11.20 12.11
CA ARG A 106 14.59 12.45 11.35
C ARG A 106 13.36 13.32 11.63
N LEU A 107 12.21 12.71 11.88
CA LEU A 107 10.94 13.42 12.10
C LEU A 107 10.53 13.50 13.58
N GLY A 108 11.27 12.87 14.48
CA GLY A 108 11.08 12.97 15.93
C GLY A 108 9.80 12.31 16.45
N LYS A 109 9.21 11.37 15.72
CA LYS A 109 7.97 10.66 16.07
C LYS A 109 8.07 9.17 15.81
N PRO A 110 7.36 8.32 16.58
CA PRO A 110 7.31 6.89 16.29
C PRO A 110 6.88 6.61 14.84
N ALA A 111 7.56 5.68 14.16
CA ALA A 111 7.28 5.34 12.78
C ALA A 111 7.07 3.84 12.59
N LYS A 112 6.10 3.47 11.75
CA LYS A 112 5.89 2.11 11.24
C LYS A 112 5.98 2.11 9.72
N VAL A 113 6.67 1.12 9.15
CA VAL A 113 6.83 0.96 7.71
C VAL A 113 6.44 -0.45 7.32
N VAL A 114 5.62 -0.56 6.29
CA VAL A 114 5.21 -1.83 5.69
C VAL A 114 5.32 -1.74 4.16
N ASN A 115 5.09 -2.84 3.47
CA ASN A 115 4.93 -2.79 2.02
C ASN A 115 3.74 -1.88 1.62
N ASP A 116 3.80 -1.26 0.46
CA ASP A 116 2.76 -0.33 -0.03
C ASP A 116 1.40 -1.01 -0.25
N ALA A 117 1.39 -2.25 -0.77
CA ALA A 117 0.17 -3.03 -0.90
C ALA A 117 -0.41 -3.45 0.47
N ASP A 118 0.44 -3.75 1.46
CA ASP A 118 0.01 -4.05 2.82
C ASP A 118 -0.69 -2.85 3.47
N MET A 119 -0.11 -1.65 3.32
CA MET A 119 -0.75 -0.43 3.83
C MET A 119 -2.07 -0.15 3.11
N GLN A 120 -2.11 -0.34 1.78
CA GLN A 120 -3.35 -0.22 1.01
C GLN A 120 -4.38 -1.25 1.46
N GLY A 121 -3.95 -2.48 1.72
CA GLY A 121 -4.79 -3.57 2.20
C GLY A 121 -5.50 -3.21 3.50
N LEU A 122 -4.76 -2.70 4.47
CA LEU A 122 -5.34 -2.21 5.73
C LEU A 122 -6.40 -1.11 5.52
N GLY A 123 -6.21 -0.23 4.53
CA GLY A 123 -7.15 0.84 4.22
C GLY A 123 -8.44 0.36 3.55
N ILE A 124 -8.36 -0.72 2.79
CA ILE A 124 -9.44 -1.21 1.91
C ILE A 124 -10.27 -2.30 2.58
N ALA A 125 -9.63 -3.24 3.28
CA ALA A 125 -10.27 -4.42 3.84
C ALA A 125 -11.38 -4.07 4.85
N SER A 126 -12.44 -4.86 4.86
CA SER A 126 -13.58 -4.69 5.77
C SER A 126 -13.26 -5.07 7.21
N GLY A 127 -12.24 -5.91 7.41
CA GLY A 127 -11.83 -6.43 8.71
C GLY A 127 -12.64 -7.64 9.17
N LYS A 128 -13.22 -8.40 8.23
CA LYS A 128 -14.03 -9.59 8.54
C LYS A 128 -13.60 -10.80 7.72
N GLY A 129 -13.25 -11.86 8.39
CA GLY A 129 -12.86 -13.10 7.74
C GLY A 129 -11.44 -13.05 7.15
N PHE A 130 -11.16 -13.90 6.18
CA PHE A 130 -9.91 -13.91 5.43
C PHE A 130 -10.05 -13.09 4.16
N GLU A 131 -9.36 -11.98 4.11
CA GLU A 131 -9.45 -10.99 3.04
C GLU A 131 -8.12 -10.86 2.30
N ILE A 132 -8.21 -10.74 0.99
CA ILE A 132 -7.06 -10.43 0.13
C ILE A 132 -7.32 -9.08 -0.55
N VAL A 133 -6.33 -8.20 -0.55
CA VAL A 133 -6.31 -7.00 -1.37
C VAL A 133 -5.24 -7.18 -2.43
N ALA A 134 -5.62 -7.13 -3.70
CA ALA A 134 -4.71 -7.22 -4.83
C ALA A 134 -4.65 -5.86 -5.55
N THR A 135 -3.45 -5.33 -5.74
CA THR A 135 -3.21 -4.05 -6.41
C THR A 135 -2.64 -4.28 -7.82
N LEU A 136 -3.33 -3.74 -8.82
CA LEU A 136 -3.01 -3.89 -10.24
C LEU A 136 -2.40 -2.59 -10.78
N GLY A 137 -1.12 -2.61 -11.09
CA GLY A 137 -0.35 -1.47 -11.60
C GLY A 137 0.90 -1.92 -12.32
N THR A 138 2.05 -1.31 -12.01
CA THR A 138 3.36 -1.71 -12.54
C THR A 138 3.60 -3.21 -12.36
N GLY A 139 3.24 -3.74 -11.18
CA GLY A 139 3.24 -5.15 -10.83
C GLY A 139 1.89 -5.61 -10.28
N PHE A 140 1.94 -6.69 -9.51
CA PHE A 140 0.83 -7.33 -8.81
C PHE A 140 1.13 -7.39 -7.31
N GLY A 141 0.77 -6.34 -6.59
CA GLY A 141 0.92 -6.32 -5.13
C GLY A 141 -0.24 -7.04 -4.44
N THR A 142 0.04 -7.64 -3.29
CA THR A 142 -0.97 -8.34 -2.50
C THR A 142 -0.81 -8.05 -1.01
N ALA A 143 -1.93 -7.91 -0.32
CA ALA A 143 -2.00 -7.90 1.14
C ALA A 143 -3.00 -8.96 1.60
N PHE A 144 -2.67 -9.63 2.68
CA PHE A 144 -3.48 -10.67 3.29
C PHE A 144 -3.88 -10.25 4.70
N LEU A 145 -5.17 -10.32 5.00
CA LEU A 145 -5.69 -9.94 6.31
C LEU A 145 -6.61 -11.03 6.87
N LYS A 146 -6.54 -11.24 8.17
CA LYS A 146 -7.48 -12.08 8.89
C LYS A 146 -8.13 -11.28 10.01
N ASP A 147 -9.45 -11.12 9.93
CA ASP A 147 -10.26 -10.37 10.90
C ASP A 147 -9.68 -8.96 11.19
N GLY A 148 -9.24 -8.28 10.12
CA GLY A 148 -8.66 -6.94 10.16
C GLY A 148 -7.18 -6.87 10.54
N VAL A 149 -6.56 -8.00 10.90
CA VAL A 149 -5.14 -8.07 11.22
C VAL A 149 -4.35 -8.40 9.96
N LEU A 150 -3.34 -7.58 9.66
CA LEU A 150 -2.43 -7.81 8.55
C LEU A 150 -1.56 -9.05 8.83
N LEU A 151 -1.58 -10.00 7.91
CA LEU A 151 -0.68 -11.17 7.96
C LEU A 151 0.72 -10.78 7.47
N PRO A 152 1.74 -11.62 7.74
CA PRO A 152 3.08 -11.40 7.19
C PRO A 152 3.03 -11.20 5.68
N HIS A 153 3.80 -10.23 5.18
CA HIS A 153 3.84 -9.91 3.75
C HIS A 153 4.23 -11.12 2.91
N ILE A 154 3.46 -11.38 1.85
CA ILE A 154 3.71 -12.42 0.86
C ILE A 154 3.79 -11.77 -0.51
N GLU A 155 4.97 -11.84 -1.14
CA GLU A 155 5.26 -11.26 -2.45
C GLU A 155 4.75 -12.17 -3.59
N VAL A 156 3.42 -12.29 -3.72
CA VAL A 156 2.80 -13.15 -4.75
C VAL A 156 3.17 -12.70 -6.15
N GLY A 157 3.42 -11.40 -6.35
CA GLY A 157 3.86 -10.83 -7.62
C GLY A 157 5.08 -11.55 -8.22
N GLN A 158 5.97 -12.05 -7.37
CA GLN A 158 7.18 -12.76 -7.77
C GLN A 158 7.00 -14.27 -7.93
N HIS A 159 5.85 -14.83 -7.53
CA HIS A 159 5.57 -16.26 -7.67
C HIS A 159 5.32 -16.61 -9.17
N PRO A 160 5.82 -17.74 -9.67
CA PRO A 160 5.51 -18.23 -11.03
C PRO A 160 4.00 -18.50 -11.20
N VAL A 161 3.39 -17.93 -12.25
CA VAL A 161 2.01 -18.18 -12.67
C VAL A 161 1.94 -19.01 -13.95
N SER A 162 3.07 -19.11 -14.66
CA SER A 162 3.27 -19.96 -15.82
C SER A 162 4.71 -20.49 -15.83
N LYS A 163 5.06 -21.32 -16.82
CA LYS A 163 6.40 -21.93 -16.93
C LYS A 163 7.55 -20.90 -16.87
N ASP A 164 7.32 -19.70 -17.40
CA ASP A 164 8.35 -18.69 -17.70
C ASP A 164 8.01 -17.28 -17.19
N ARG A 165 6.90 -17.11 -16.45
CA ARG A 165 6.44 -15.78 -16.01
C ARG A 165 5.93 -15.79 -14.57
N THR A 166 6.34 -14.78 -13.83
CA THR A 166 5.74 -14.43 -12.53
C THR A 166 4.39 -13.71 -12.73
N TYR A 167 3.63 -13.52 -11.66
CA TYR A 167 2.39 -12.71 -11.72
C TYR A 167 2.66 -11.31 -12.26
N ASP A 168 3.73 -10.62 -11.80
CA ASP A 168 4.12 -9.30 -12.32
C ASP A 168 4.34 -9.31 -13.84
N GLN A 169 5.07 -10.30 -14.32
CA GLN A 169 5.37 -10.47 -15.76
C GLN A 169 4.17 -10.94 -16.59
N TYR A 170 3.12 -11.42 -15.95
CA TYR A 170 1.94 -11.96 -16.61
C TYR A 170 0.80 -10.98 -16.72
N ILE A 171 0.61 -10.12 -15.68
CA ILE A 171 -0.52 -9.18 -15.56
C ILE A 171 -0.14 -7.76 -15.19
N GLY A 172 1.13 -7.42 -14.94
CA GLY A 172 1.57 -6.03 -14.70
C GLY A 172 1.43 -5.13 -15.94
N ASP A 173 1.68 -3.84 -15.79
CA ASP A 173 1.54 -2.81 -16.83
C ASP A 173 2.21 -3.20 -18.15
N LYS A 174 3.47 -3.63 -18.10
CA LYS A 174 4.22 -4.03 -19.29
C LYS A 174 3.55 -5.20 -20.01
N ALA A 175 3.11 -6.20 -19.25
CA ALA A 175 2.43 -7.38 -19.81
C ALA A 175 1.08 -7.01 -20.46
N MET A 176 0.38 -6.01 -19.91
CA MET A 176 -0.87 -5.52 -20.47
C MET A 176 -0.63 -4.75 -21.78
N LEU A 177 0.37 -3.87 -21.82
CA LEU A 177 0.74 -3.12 -23.03
C LEU A 177 1.15 -4.06 -24.17
N GLU A 178 1.94 -5.10 -23.88
CA GLU A 178 2.38 -6.09 -24.87
C GLU A 178 1.25 -7.00 -25.37
N ALA A 179 0.36 -7.40 -24.48
CA ALA A 179 -0.68 -8.38 -24.80
C ALA A 179 -1.97 -7.78 -25.38
N GLY A 180 -2.23 -6.50 -25.07
CA GLY A 180 -3.52 -5.84 -25.29
C GLY A 180 -4.56 -6.21 -24.23
N GLU A 181 -5.56 -5.34 -24.05
CA GLU A 181 -6.55 -5.44 -22.96
C GLU A 181 -7.34 -6.75 -22.98
N GLU A 182 -7.73 -7.24 -24.16
CA GLU A 182 -8.54 -8.47 -24.28
C GLU A 182 -7.78 -9.70 -23.77
N LYS A 183 -6.54 -9.88 -24.20
CA LYS A 183 -5.69 -10.99 -23.75
C LYS A 183 -5.31 -10.82 -22.27
N TRP A 184 -5.10 -9.59 -21.83
CA TRP A 184 -4.83 -9.28 -20.44
C TRP A 184 -6.04 -9.64 -19.55
N ASN A 185 -7.28 -9.34 -19.97
CA ASN A 185 -8.48 -9.73 -19.24
C ASN A 185 -8.62 -11.25 -19.11
N ARG A 186 -8.32 -12.03 -20.16
CA ARG A 186 -8.28 -13.50 -20.06
C ARG A 186 -7.23 -14.00 -19.05
N ARG A 187 -6.07 -13.32 -18.99
CA ARG A 187 -5.04 -13.63 -17.98
C ARG A 187 -5.51 -13.29 -16.57
N MET A 188 -6.16 -12.14 -16.41
CA MET A 188 -6.70 -11.73 -15.13
C MET A 188 -7.75 -12.72 -14.61
N GLN A 189 -8.65 -13.18 -15.45
CA GLN A 189 -9.63 -14.20 -15.03
C GLN A 189 -8.93 -15.46 -14.51
N LYS A 190 -7.94 -15.97 -15.25
CA LYS A 190 -7.13 -17.12 -14.79
C LYS A 190 -6.44 -16.84 -13.44
N VAL A 191 -5.92 -15.63 -13.24
CA VAL A 191 -5.28 -15.24 -11.98
C VAL A 191 -6.30 -15.25 -10.84
N LEU A 192 -7.50 -14.72 -11.04
CA LEU A 192 -8.55 -14.73 -10.02
C LEU A 192 -8.98 -16.16 -9.66
N ASP A 193 -9.12 -17.05 -10.66
CA ASP A 193 -9.42 -18.46 -10.43
C ASP A 193 -8.32 -19.16 -9.61
N LEU A 194 -7.05 -18.86 -9.90
CA LEU A 194 -5.92 -19.38 -9.13
C LEU A 194 -5.92 -18.86 -7.69
N LEU A 195 -6.13 -17.57 -7.49
CA LEU A 195 -6.21 -17.01 -6.13
C LEU A 195 -7.36 -17.63 -5.34
N LYS A 196 -8.53 -17.78 -5.96
CA LYS A 196 -9.70 -18.39 -5.35
C LYS A 196 -9.43 -19.83 -4.90
N SER A 197 -8.90 -20.66 -5.80
CA SER A 197 -8.63 -22.08 -5.51
C SER A 197 -7.46 -22.29 -4.55
N THR A 198 -6.48 -21.36 -4.53
CA THR A 198 -5.29 -21.49 -3.67
C THR A 198 -5.56 -21.00 -2.25
N PHE A 199 -6.18 -19.84 -2.10
CA PHE A 199 -6.30 -19.16 -0.82
C PHE A 199 -7.66 -19.33 -0.14
N ASN A 200 -8.72 -19.67 -0.90
CA ASN A 200 -10.08 -19.85 -0.35
C ASN A 200 -10.52 -18.66 0.53
N TYR A 201 -10.30 -17.45 0.03
CA TYR A 201 -10.61 -16.20 0.74
C TYR A 201 -12.12 -15.97 0.87
N ASP A 202 -12.52 -15.27 1.93
CA ASP A 202 -13.90 -14.81 2.10
C ASP A 202 -14.19 -13.63 1.18
N ARG A 203 -13.22 -12.70 1.01
CA ARG A 203 -13.33 -11.53 0.12
C ARG A 203 -12.00 -11.23 -0.58
N LEU A 204 -12.12 -10.76 -1.83
CA LEU A 204 -11.01 -10.22 -2.60
C LEU A 204 -11.35 -8.78 -3.04
N TYR A 205 -10.41 -7.88 -2.81
CA TYR A 205 -10.51 -6.50 -3.31
C TYR A 205 -9.48 -6.27 -4.41
N LEU A 206 -9.92 -5.66 -5.52
CA LEU A 206 -9.07 -5.33 -6.66
C LEU A 206 -8.87 -3.81 -6.72
N GLY A 207 -7.67 -3.37 -6.36
CA GLY A 207 -7.25 -1.97 -6.41
C GLY A 207 -6.20 -1.70 -7.48
N GLY A 208 -5.60 -0.50 -7.45
CA GLY A 208 -4.60 -0.09 -8.41
C GLY A 208 -5.16 0.52 -9.70
N GLY A 209 -4.28 1.14 -10.49
CA GLY A 209 -4.69 1.89 -11.68
C GLY A 209 -5.31 1.05 -12.80
N ASN A 210 -4.95 -0.24 -12.88
CA ASN A 210 -5.43 -1.16 -13.91
C ASN A 210 -6.70 -1.91 -13.53
N ALA A 211 -7.12 -1.88 -12.26
CA ALA A 211 -8.34 -2.56 -11.83
C ALA A 211 -9.55 -2.15 -12.68
N LYS A 212 -9.69 -0.86 -13.01
CA LYS A 212 -10.75 -0.32 -13.86
C LYS A 212 -10.77 -0.84 -15.31
N LYS A 213 -9.72 -1.56 -15.74
CA LYS A 213 -9.63 -2.16 -17.08
C LYS A 213 -10.17 -3.59 -17.13
N ILE A 214 -10.62 -4.13 -16.02
CA ILE A 214 -11.31 -5.42 -15.97
C ILE A 214 -12.68 -5.26 -16.62
N LYS A 215 -12.98 -6.14 -17.60
CA LYS A 215 -14.17 -6.07 -18.45
C LYS A 215 -15.06 -7.32 -18.37
N PHE A 216 -14.75 -8.25 -17.48
CA PHE A 216 -15.57 -9.44 -17.23
C PHE A 216 -16.31 -9.32 -15.89
N GLN A 217 -17.36 -10.12 -15.74
CA GLN A 217 -18.12 -10.17 -14.49
C GLN A 217 -17.27 -10.77 -13.37
N LEU A 218 -17.21 -10.08 -12.25
CA LEU A 218 -16.53 -10.55 -11.05
C LEU A 218 -17.48 -11.42 -10.21
N ASP A 219 -16.92 -12.33 -9.44
CA ASP A 219 -17.66 -13.10 -8.43
C ASP A 219 -18.21 -12.18 -7.35
N GLU A 220 -19.29 -12.61 -6.65
CA GLU A 220 -19.97 -11.82 -5.62
C GLU A 220 -19.07 -11.39 -4.46
N ASN A 221 -18.03 -12.19 -4.16
CA ASN A 221 -17.06 -11.90 -3.12
C ASN A 221 -15.82 -11.15 -3.62
N VAL A 222 -15.82 -10.68 -4.87
CA VAL A 222 -14.75 -9.84 -5.45
C VAL A 222 -15.25 -8.42 -5.66
N THR A 223 -14.57 -7.44 -5.07
CA THR A 223 -14.99 -6.03 -5.08
C THR A 223 -13.89 -5.13 -5.65
N MET A 224 -14.29 -4.13 -6.43
CA MET A 224 -13.37 -3.08 -6.89
C MET A 224 -13.13 -2.08 -5.78
N ALA A 225 -11.87 -1.81 -5.48
CA ALA A 225 -11.46 -0.82 -4.47
C ALA A 225 -10.96 0.47 -5.13
N THR A 226 -11.08 1.59 -4.42
CA THR A 226 -10.57 2.88 -4.88
C THR A 226 -9.17 3.14 -4.31
N ASN A 227 -8.31 3.82 -5.08
CA ASN A 227 -6.97 4.20 -4.59
C ASN A 227 -7.00 5.20 -3.42
N ARG A 228 -8.14 5.87 -3.20
CA ARG A 228 -8.30 6.81 -2.08
C ARG A 228 -8.39 6.14 -0.72
N ASP A 229 -8.76 4.87 -0.70
CA ASP A 229 -8.90 4.14 0.55
C ASP A 229 -7.56 3.57 1.04
N GLY A 230 -6.62 3.33 0.14
CA GLY A 230 -5.34 2.70 0.45
C GLY A 230 -4.49 3.47 1.48
N ILE A 231 -4.35 4.78 1.35
CA ILE A 231 -3.51 5.57 2.27
C ILE A 231 -4.11 5.66 3.69
N LYS A 232 -5.43 5.45 3.83
CA LYS A 232 -6.11 5.38 5.14
C LYS A 232 -5.61 4.22 6.00
N GLY A 233 -5.05 3.20 5.38
CA GLY A 233 -4.41 2.08 6.07
C GLY A 233 -3.28 2.51 7.00
N GLY A 234 -2.65 3.66 6.75
CA GLY A 234 -1.64 4.22 7.65
C GLY A 234 -2.13 4.42 9.08
N ALA A 235 -3.41 4.75 9.30
CA ALA A 235 -3.98 4.84 10.64
C ALA A 235 -4.13 3.47 11.30
N ARG A 236 -4.56 2.46 10.54
CA ARG A 236 -4.78 1.09 11.05
C ARG A 236 -3.49 0.34 11.42
N LEU A 237 -2.33 0.80 10.97
CA LEU A 237 -1.04 0.27 11.44
C LEU A 237 -0.83 0.45 12.95
N TRP A 238 -1.60 1.32 13.61
CA TRP A 238 -1.43 1.67 15.02
C TRP A 238 -2.51 1.08 15.95
N ASN A 239 -3.42 0.31 15.39
CA ASN A 239 -4.48 -0.40 16.11
C ASN A 239 -4.00 -1.77 16.62
#